data_3c89d62dff550ec5c64f3ee9b1d58498
#
_entry.id   3c89d62dff550ec5c64f3ee9b1d58498
#
_cell.length_a   1.000
_cell.length_b   1.000
_cell.length_c   1.000
_cell.angle_alpha   90.00
_cell.angle_beta   90.00
_cell.angle_gamma   90.00
#
_symmetry.space_group_name_H-M   'P 1'
#
loop_
_entity.id
_entity.type
_entity.pdbx_description
1 polymer ?
#
loop_
_entity_poly.entity_id
_entity_poly.type
_entity_poly.pdbx_seq_one_letter_code
_entity_poly.pdbx_strand_id
1 'polypeptide(L)'
;MSLFEGWPDLVCFDLDGTLIDSVPDISKALDIALQSVGAAKAGEERARAWVGFGSSKLVSQALEWSGTSIDTHESCHSAFLKAYFESVSENTTLYPNVEALLKAFKYNGVPMALITNKPSVFVKPILEHFGLSDYFSWQLGGDTLEEKKPSPVPLLHCSESIEAAPERCLMIGDSVADARAAQAANFKSVLVSYGYNHGIELSTLNPDVVIDDLAELLM
;
A
#
# COMPACT_ATOMS: atom_id res chain seq x y z
N MET A 1 13.27 18.79 6.82
CA MET A 1 14.20 18.02 7.69
C MET A 1 14.90 16.99 6.81
N SER A 2 16.21 17.05 6.63
CA SER A 2 16.90 16.14 5.69
C SER A 2 17.14 14.79 6.37
N LEU A 3 16.48 13.72 5.88
CA LEU A 3 16.70 12.33 6.33
C LEU A 3 18.06 11.80 5.86
N PHE A 4 18.60 12.38 4.80
CA PHE A 4 19.85 12.00 4.14
C PHE A 4 20.72 13.22 3.87
N GLU A 5 22.03 13.01 3.74
CA GLU A 5 22.89 13.94 3.02
C GLU A 5 22.65 13.76 1.52
N GLY A 6 21.87 14.67 0.90
CA GLY A 6 21.42 14.55 -0.50
C GLY A 6 20.19 13.66 -0.66
N TRP A 7 20.03 13.08 -1.85
CA TRP A 7 18.93 12.20 -2.19
C TRP A 7 19.17 10.76 -1.71
N PRO A 8 18.11 9.99 -1.41
CA PRO A 8 18.22 8.54 -1.15
C PRO A 8 18.67 7.79 -2.41
N ASP A 9 19.26 6.61 -2.22
CA ASP A 9 19.70 5.76 -3.31
C ASP A 9 18.53 4.93 -3.88
N LEU A 10 17.46 4.74 -3.10
CA LEU A 10 16.21 4.08 -3.48
C LEU A 10 15.06 4.63 -2.65
N VAL A 11 13.88 4.81 -3.26
CA VAL A 11 12.63 5.07 -2.55
C VAL A 11 11.61 3.99 -2.87
N CYS A 12 11.09 3.33 -1.82
CA CYS A 12 10.00 2.38 -1.89
C CYS A 12 8.70 3.06 -1.42
N PHE A 13 7.62 2.88 -2.16
CA PHE A 13 6.30 3.41 -1.82
C PHE A 13 5.31 2.28 -1.61
N ASP A 14 4.46 2.40 -0.60
CA ASP A 14 3.20 1.67 -0.60
C ASP A 14 2.21 2.32 -1.59
N LEU A 15 1.09 1.65 -1.85
CA LEU A 15 0.07 2.08 -2.79
C LEU A 15 -1.19 2.58 -2.05
N ASP A 16 -1.94 1.65 -1.45
CA ASP A 16 -3.24 1.91 -0.83
C ASP A 16 -3.08 2.67 0.50
N GLY A 17 -3.59 3.88 0.61
CA GLY A 17 -3.41 4.74 1.80
C GLY A 17 -2.18 5.63 1.74
N THR A 18 -1.28 5.43 0.79
CA THR A 18 -0.06 6.21 0.61
C THR A 18 -0.08 7.04 -0.67
N LEU A 19 -0.23 6.42 -1.82
CA LEU A 19 -0.33 7.09 -3.11
C LEU A 19 -1.78 7.31 -3.55
N ILE A 20 -2.67 6.38 -3.19
CA ILE A 20 -4.09 6.40 -3.61
C ILE A 20 -5.03 6.17 -2.42
N ASP A 21 -6.20 6.83 -2.45
CA ASP A 21 -7.37 6.43 -1.66
C ASP A 21 -8.22 5.46 -2.49
N SER A 22 -8.03 4.17 -2.26
CA SER A 22 -8.70 3.07 -2.99
C SER A 22 -9.87 2.46 -2.25
N VAL A 23 -10.12 2.86 -1.01
CA VAL A 23 -11.18 2.29 -0.16
C VAL A 23 -12.58 2.40 -0.77
N PRO A 24 -12.97 3.45 -1.50
CA PRO A 24 -14.28 3.50 -2.12
C PRO A 24 -14.56 2.31 -3.05
N ASP A 25 -13.60 1.94 -3.89
CA ASP A 25 -13.76 0.80 -4.82
C ASP A 25 -13.57 -0.55 -4.10
N ILE A 26 -12.65 -0.64 -3.15
CA ILE A 26 -12.46 -1.83 -2.31
C ILE A 26 -13.73 -2.13 -1.51
N SER A 27 -14.36 -1.13 -0.91
CA SER A 27 -15.57 -1.31 -0.10
C SER A 27 -16.76 -1.77 -0.93
N LYS A 28 -16.92 -1.22 -2.14
CA LYS A 28 -17.95 -1.62 -3.10
C LYS A 28 -17.79 -3.08 -3.51
N ALA A 29 -16.57 -3.50 -3.84
CA ALA A 29 -16.26 -4.88 -4.20
C ALA A 29 -16.45 -5.85 -3.02
N LEU A 30 -16.05 -5.45 -1.81
CA LEU A 30 -16.25 -6.22 -0.58
C LEU A 30 -17.74 -6.42 -0.29
N ASP A 31 -18.56 -5.40 -0.41
CA ASP A 31 -20.00 -5.46 -0.19
C ASP A 31 -20.67 -6.41 -1.19
N ILE A 32 -20.26 -6.40 -2.46
CA ILE A 32 -20.75 -7.34 -3.48
C ILE A 32 -20.37 -8.77 -3.09
N ALA A 33 -19.13 -8.99 -2.67
CA ALA A 33 -18.66 -10.29 -2.25
C ALA A 33 -19.38 -10.84 -1.02
N LEU A 34 -19.57 -10.02 0.00
CA LEU A 34 -20.32 -10.37 1.21
C LEU A 34 -21.77 -10.76 0.88
N GLN A 35 -22.45 -9.99 0.04
CA GLN A 35 -23.81 -10.30 -0.40
C GLN A 35 -23.89 -11.62 -1.17
N SER A 36 -22.86 -12.00 -1.93
CA SER A 36 -22.84 -13.27 -2.68
C SER A 36 -22.86 -14.52 -1.78
N VAL A 37 -22.42 -14.37 -0.53
CA VAL A 37 -22.43 -15.44 0.49
C VAL A 37 -23.51 -15.22 1.55
N GLY A 38 -24.46 -14.33 1.31
CA GLY A 38 -25.58 -14.04 2.22
C GLY A 38 -25.21 -13.18 3.44
N ALA A 39 -24.04 -12.57 3.47
CA ALA A 39 -23.58 -11.71 4.54
C ALA A 39 -24.09 -10.26 4.39
N ALA A 40 -24.10 -9.52 5.49
CA ALA A 40 -24.42 -8.10 5.49
C ALA A 40 -23.28 -7.27 4.86
N LYS A 41 -23.62 -6.14 4.24
CA LYS A 41 -22.63 -5.17 3.73
C LYS A 41 -21.82 -4.58 4.88
N ALA A 42 -20.51 -4.48 4.68
CA ALA A 42 -19.60 -3.87 5.64
C ALA A 42 -19.62 -2.33 5.58
N GLY A 43 -19.69 -1.80 4.35
CA GLY A 43 -19.59 -0.38 4.08
C GLY A 43 -18.14 0.15 4.15
N GLU A 44 -17.98 1.40 3.71
CA GLU A 44 -16.65 2.00 3.53
C GLU A 44 -15.88 2.18 4.85
N GLU A 45 -16.54 2.63 5.91
CA GLU A 45 -15.90 2.89 7.21
C GLU A 45 -15.20 1.64 7.76
N ARG A 46 -15.85 0.46 7.66
CA ARG A 46 -15.25 -0.80 8.11
C ARG A 46 -14.19 -1.30 7.15
N ALA A 47 -14.43 -1.20 5.83
CA ALA A 47 -13.45 -1.57 4.84
C ALA A 47 -12.14 -0.79 5.06
N ARG A 48 -12.23 0.53 5.32
CA ARG A 48 -11.08 1.40 5.63
C ARG A 48 -10.29 0.92 6.86
N ALA A 49 -10.97 0.39 7.87
CA ALA A 49 -10.32 -0.15 9.05
C ALA A 49 -9.65 -1.54 8.83
N TRP A 50 -9.85 -2.18 7.69
CA TRP A 50 -9.35 -3.54 7.41
C TRP A 50 -8.37 -3.62 6.23
N VAL A 51 -8.30 -2.58 5.38
CA VAL A 51 -7.36 -2.51 4.24
C VAL A 51 -5.91 -2.43 4.75
N GLY A 52 -4.93 -3.02 4.02
CA GLY A 52 -3.49 -2.91 4.30
C GLY A 52 -2.78 -4.25 4.48
N PHE A 53 -3.49 -5.32 4.88
CA PHE A 53 -2.89 -6.65 5.10
C PHE A 53 -3.14 -7.64 3.95
N GLY A 54 -3.69 -7.16 2.83
CA GLY A 54 -4.03 -7.96 1.64
C GLY A 54 -5.48 -8.45 1.63
N SER A 55 -5.97 -8.78 0.44
CA SER A 55 -7.39 -9.06 0.16
C SER A 55 -7.96 -10.25 0.93
N SER A 56 -7.19 -11.32 1.12
CA SER A 56 -7.63 -12.49 1.88
C SER A 56 -7.91 -12.14 3.35
N LYS A 57 -7.04 -11.33 3.98
CA LYS A 57 -7.25 -10.88 5.36
C LYS A 57 -8.44 -9.94 5.49
N LEU A 58 -8.60 -9.02 4.53
CA LEU A 58 -9.77 -8.13 4.43
C LEU A 58 -11.08 -8.91 4.44
N VAL A 59 -11.19 -9.94 3.58
CA VAL A 59 -12.38 -10.80 3.50
C VAL A 59 -12.59 -11.59 4.79
N SER A 60 -11.51 -12.13 5.39
CA SER A 60 -11.61 -12.83 6.69
C SER A 60 -12.21 -11.95 7.79
N GLN A 61 -11.73 -10.71 7.90
CA GLN A 61 -12.23 -9.75 8.91
C GLN A 61 -13.70 -9.37 8.66
N ALA A 62 -14.09 -9.24 7.39
CA ALA A 62 -15.46 -8.92 7.03
C ALA A 62 -16.43 -10.09 7.32
N LEU A 63 -16.03 -11.33 7.08
CA LEU A 63 -16.80 -12.53 7.42
C LEU A 63 -16.94 -12.68 8.94
N GLU A 64 -15.84 -12.51 9.69
CA GLU A 64 -15.86 -12.54 11.15
C GLU A 64 -16.81 -11.48 11.72
N TRP A 65 -16.71 -10.23 11.22
CA TRP A 65 -17.60 -9.15 11.64
C TRP A 65 -19.08 -9.44 11.36
N SER A 66 -19.40 -10.03 10.19
CA SER A 66 -20.78 -10.34 9.80
C SER A 66 -21.35 -11.57 10.50
N GLY A 67 -20.54 -12.33 11.26
CA GLY A 67 -20.92 -13.60 11.85
C GLY A 67 -21.15 -14.73 10.83
N THR A 68 -20.64 -14.55 9.60
CA THR A 68 -20.74 -15.55 8.51
C THR A 68 -19.64 -16.60 8.65
N SER A 69 -19.97 -17.89 8.34
CA SER A 69 -18.98 -18.97 8.46
C SER A 69 -17.73 -18.69 7.63
N ILE A 70 -16.55 -18.93 8.24
CA ILE A 70 -15.27 -18.86 7.56
C ILE A 70 -15.15 -19.88 6.41
N ASP A 71 -15.96 -20.92 6.40
CA ASP A 71 -16.02 -21.90 5.31
C ASP A 71 -16.41 -21.25 3.97
N THR A 72 -17.04 -20.07 4.00
CA THR A 72 -17.38 -19.29 2.81
C THR A 72 -16.23 -18.40 2.31
N HIS A 73 -15.07 -18.38 3.01
CA HIS A 73 -13.97 -17.47 2.71
C HIS A 73 -13.50 -17.56 1.25
N GLU A 74 -13.24 -18.76 0.74
CA GLU A 74 -12.73 -18.94 -0.62
C GLU A 74 -13.70 -18.40 -1.68
N SER A 75 -15.00 -18.70 -1.53
CA SER A 75 -16.03 -18.19 -2.46
C SER A 75 -16.20 -16.67 -2.35
N CYS A 76 -16.20 -16.12 -1.12
CA CYS A 76 -16.30 -14.69 -0.88
C CYS A 76 -15.05 -13.94 -1.43
N HIS A 77 -13.85 -14.46 -1.18
CA HIS A 77 -12.61 -13.89 -1.68
C HIS A 77 -12.54 -13.90 -3.21
N SER A 78 -12.95 -15.01 -3.83
CA SER A 78 -13.05 -15.11 -5.30
C SER A 78 -14.03 -14.09 -5.88
N ALA A 79 -15.20 -13.92 -5.24
CA ALA A 79 -16.18 -12.91 -5.63
C ALA A 79 -15.64 -11.47 -5.45
N PHE A 80 -14.90 -11.22 -4.35
CA PHE A 80 -14.23 -9.95 -4.12
C PHE A 80 -13.23 -9.61 -5.24
N LEU A 81 -12.33 -10.54 -5.56
CA LEU A 81 -11.31 -10.32 -6.60
C LEU A 81 -11.96 -10.02 -7.95
N LYS A 82 -13.03 -10.75 -8.31
CA LYS A 82 -13.79 -10.53 -9.54
C LYS A 82 -14.46 -9.15 -9.55
N ALA A 83 -15.20 -8.80 -8.50
CA ALA A 83 -15.90 -7.52 -8.40
C ALA A 83 -14.92 -6.34 -8.42
N TYR A 84 -13.78 -6.48 -7.71
CA TYR A 84 -12.77 -5.44 -7.68
C TYR A 84 -12.07 -5.27 -9.03
N PHE A 85 -11.83 -6.36 -9.76
CA PHE A 85 -11.24 -6.29 -11.10
C PHE A 85 -12.13 -5.55 -12.10
N GLU A 86 -13.45 -5.69 -11.98
CA GLU A 86 -14.43 -5.03 -12.85
C GLU A 86 -14.56 -3.51 -12.60
N SER A 87 -14.16 -3.03 -11.41
CA SER A 87 -14.35 -1.64 -10.99
C SER A 87 -13.10 -0.98 -10.40
N VAL A 88 -11.94 -1.58 -10.61
CA VAL A 88 -10.67 -1.01 -10.11
C VAL A 88 -10.45 0.39 -10.68
N SER A 89 -10.23 1.36 -9.79
CA SER A 89 -10.00 2.79 -10.13
C SER A 89 -11.23 3.58 -10.66
N GLU A 90 -12.47 3.13 -10.41
CA GLU A 90 -13.67 3.92 -10.73
C GLU A 90 -13.84 5.15 -9.79
N ASN A 91 -13.61 4.97 -8.49
CA ASN A 91 -13.76 5.98 -7.45
C ASN A 91 -12.44 6.20 -6.67
N THR A 92 -11.41 5.46 -7.00
CA THR A 92 -10.06 5.63 -6.46
C THR A 92 -9.48 6.97 -6.91
N THR A 93 -8.79 7.67 -6.02
CA THR A 93 -8.16 8.96 -6.32
C THR A 93 -6.71 8.98 -5.85
N LEU A 94 -5.87 9.81 -6.50
CA LEU A 94 -4.53 10.11 -5.99
C LEU A 94 -4.63 11.01 -4.75
N TYR A 95 -3.77 10.76 -3.77
CA TYR A 95 -3.55 11.73 -2.70
C TYR A 95 -2.85 12.99 -3.24
N PRO A 96 -3.01 14.14 -2.56
CA PRO A 96 -2.33 15.37 -2.92
C PRO A 96 -0.81 15.17 -3.04
N ASN A 97 -0.19 15.91 -3.98
CA ASN A 97 1.26 15.98 -4.18
C ASN A 97 1.97 14.68 -4.60
N VAL A 98 1.25 13.57 -4.82
CA VAL A 98 1.83 12.30 -5.32
C VAL A 98 2.64 12.51 -6.59
N GLU A 99 2.01 13.07 -7.64
CA GLU A 99 2.71 13.28 -8.91
C GLU A 99 3.91 14.23 -8.77
N ALA A 100 3.77 15.27 -7.95
CA ALA A 100 4.84 16.24 -7.75
C ALA A 100 6.06 15.56 -7.10
N LEU A 101 5.83 14.71 -6.10
CA LEU A 101 6.89 13.99 -5.40
C LEU A 101 7.57 12.95 -6.33
N LEU A 102 6.79 12.15 -7.07
CA LEU A 102 7.34 11.19 -8.01
C LEU A 102 8.17 11.87 -9.11
N LYS A 103 7.69 13.01 -9.63
CA LYS A 103 8.43 13.84 -10.60
C LYS A 103 9.75 14.35 -10.01
N ALA A 104 9.76 14.78 -8.74
CA ALA A 104 10.97 15.26 -8.07
C ALA A 104 12.02 14.16 -7.92
N PHE A 105 11.65 12.95 -7.46
CA PHE A 105 12.57 11.82 -7.39
C PHE A 105 13.10 11.42 -8.78
N LYS A 106 12.21 11.32 -9.77
CA LYS A 106 12.60 10.99 -11.16
C LYS A 106 13.56 12.01 -11.75
N TYR A 107 13.31 13.32 -11.55
CA TYR A 107 14.16 14.39 -12.02
C TYR A 107 15.59 14.32 -11.43
N ASN A 108 15.70 13.89 -10.18
CA ASN A 108 16.98 13.72 -9.49
C ASN A 108 17.60 12.33 -9.67
N GLY A 109 17.05 11.51 -10.57
CA GLY A 109 17.60 10.20 -10.90
C GLY A 109 17.47 9.15 -9.81
N VAL A 110 16.58 9.35 -8.82
CA VAL A 110 16.35 8.41 -7.73
C VAL A 110 15.48 7.25 -8.22
N PRO A 111 15.95 6.00 -8.18
CA PRO A 111 15.15 4.82 -8.47
C PRO A 111 13.98 4.71 -7.51
N MET A 112 12.82 4.29 -8.04
CA MET A 112 11.60 4.12 -7.23
C MET A 112 11.04 2.71 -7.39
N ALA A 113 10.56 2.14 -6.28
CA ALA A 113 9.84 0.87 -6.24
C ALA A 113 8.43 1.08 -5.66
N LEU A 114 7.44 0.44 -6.26
CA LEU A 114 6.13 0.25 -5.64
C LEU A 114 6.11 -1.10 -4.96
N ILE A 115 5.81 -1.12 -3.66
CA ILE A 115 5.78 -2.34 -2.83
C ILE A 115 4.50 -2.34 -2.02
N THR A 116 3.53 -3.16 -2.42
CA THR A 116 2.20 -3.20 -1.80
C THR A 116 1.78 -4.61 -1.41
N ASN A 117 0.92 -4.72 -0.39
CA ASN A 117 0.27 -5.98 -0.03
C ASN A 117 -0.97 -6.30 -0.89
N LYS A 118 -1.34 -5.38 -1.79
CA LYS A 118 -2.37 -5.59 -2.81
C LYS A 118 -1.97 -6.70 -3.78
N PRO A 119 -2.88 -7.59 -4.22
CA PRO A 119 -2.57 -8.58 -5.25
C PRO A 119 -2.03 -7.92 -6.53
N SER A 120 -0.96 -8.52 -7.10
CA SER A 120 -0.23 -7.96 -8.25
C SER A 120 -1.10 -7.71 -9.48
N VAL A 121 -2.14 -8.51 -9.66
CA VAL A 121 -3.10 -8.39 -10.79
C VAL A 121 -3.78 -7.02 -10.84
N PHE A 122 -3.89 -6.30 -9.72
CA PHE A 122 -4.50 -4.97 -9.64
C PHE A 122 -3.48 -3.84 -9.77
N VAL A 123 -2.19 -4.10 -9.55
CA VAL A 123 -1.16 -3.06 -9.51
C VAL A 123 -1.03 -2.37 -10.86
N LYS A 124 -0.80 -3.14 -11.91
CA LYS A 124 -0.60 -2.59 -13.26
C LYS A 124 -1.80 -1.78 -13.77
N PRO A 125 -3.06 -2.27 -13.71
CA PRO A 125 -4.23 -1.48 -14.14
C PRO A 125 -4.35 -0.14 -13.40
N ILE A 126 -4.09 -0.11 -12.09
CA ILE A 126 -4.14 1.11 -11.28
C ILE A 126 -3.06 2.10 -11.73
N LEU A 127 -1.82 1.64 -11.85
CA LEU A 127 -0.72 2.51 -12.27
C LEU A 127 -0.91 3.06 -13.68
N GLU A 128 -1.45 2.26 -14.60
CA GLU A 128 -1.78 2.70 -15.97
C GLU A 128 -2.89 3.75 -15.95
N HIS A 129 -3.95 3.55 -15.14
CA HIS A 129 -5.06 4.50 -15.02
C HIS A 129 -4.59 5.89 -14.58
N PHE A 130 -3.67 5.96 -13.62
CA PHE A 130 -3.12 7.23 -13.10
C PHE A 130 -1.87 7.72 -13.84
N GLY A 131 -1.38 7.00 -14.87
CA GLY A 131 -0.17 7.38 -15.60
C GLY A 131 1.10 7.28 -14.75
N LEU A 132 1.12 6.40 -13.76
CA LEU A 132 2.23 6.26 -12.81
C LEU A 132 3.22 5.13 -13.14
N SER A 133 2.93 4.27 -14.11
CA SER A 133 3.74 3.07 -14.42
C SER A 133 5.22 3.38 -14.68
N ASP A 134 5.51 4.48 -15.38
CA ASP A 134 6.86 4.85 -15.79
C ASP A 134 7.72 5.48 -14.68
N TYR A 135 7.17 5.63 -13.47
CA TYR A 135 7.93 6.10 -12.32
C TYR A 135 8.64 4.96 -11.58
N PHE A 136 8.10 3.74 -11.64
CA PHE A 136 8.55 2.63 -10.82
C PHE A 136 9.35 1.60 -11.61
N SER A 137 10.61 1.40 -11.23
CA SER A 137 11.48 0.34 -11.77
C SER A 137 11.04 -1.05 -11.32
N TRP A 138 10.42 -1.14 -10.14
CA TRP A 138 9.83 -2.36 -9.57
C TRP A 138 8.39 -2.08 -9.16
N GLN A 139 7.51 -3.04 -9.46
CA GLN A 139 6.09 -3.00 -9.15
C GLN A 139 5.72 -4.33 -8.49
N LEU A 140 5.88 -4.39 -7.16
CA LEU A 140 5.72 -5.62 -6.38
C LEU A 140 4.37 -5.61 -5.65
N GLY A 141 3.49 -6.52 -6.04
CA GLY A 141 2.26 -6.85 -5.32
C GLY A 141 2.50 -7.87 -4.20
N GLY A 142 1.50 -8.09 -3.37
CA GLY A 142 1.60 -8.95 -2.19
C GLY A 142 1.80 -10.45 -2.48
N ASP A 143 1.75 -10.84 -3.72
CA ASP A 143 1.93 -12.20 -4.26
C ASP A 143 3.05 -12.28 -5.30
N THR A 144 3.85 -11.23 -5.47
CA THR A 144 4.96 -11.20 -6.43
C THR A 144 6.18 -11.98 -5.93
N LEU A 145 6.45 -11.91 -4.63
CA LEU A 145 7.52 -12.63 -3.95
C LEU A 145 6.94 -13.61 -2.93
N GLU A 146 7.77 -14.48 -2.36
CA GLU A 146 7.34 -15.45 -1.34
C GLU A 146 6.82 -14.76 -0.08
N GLU A 147 7.36 -13.59 0.24
CA GLU A 147 6.97 -12.81 1.40
C GLU A 147 6.53 -11.39 0.99
N LYS A 148 5.63 -10.82 1.80
CA LYS A 148 5.13 -9.45 1.66
C LYS A 148 5.35 -8.66 2.96
N LYS A 149 5.12 -7.33 2.95
CA LYS A 149 5.18 -6.52 4.16
C LYS A 149 4.26 -7.11 5.26
N PRO A 150 4.70 -7.24 6.51
CA PRO A 150 5.83 -6.57 7.16
C PRO A 150 7.20 -7.26 7.02
N SER A 151 7.35 -8.29 6.19
CA SER A 151 8.66 -8.85 5.89
C SER A 151 9.55 -7.82 5.15
N PRO A 152 10.86 -7.77 5.44
CA PRO A 152 11.80 -6.90 4.73
C PRO A 152 12.13 -7.38 3.30
N VAL A 153 11.78 -8.62 2.95
CA VAL A 153 12.17 -9.26 1.68
C VAL A 153 11.87 -8.40 0.46
N PRO A 154 10.67 -7.79 0.28
CA PRO A 154 10.42 -6.96 -0.90
C PRO A 154 11.27 -5.70 -0.97
N LEU A 155 11.61 -5.10 0.17
CA LEU A 155 12.45 -3.90 0.24
C LEU A 155 13.90 -4.26 -0.09
N LEU A 156 14.43 -5.31 0.53
CA LEU A 156 15.78 -5.80 0.31
C LEU A 156 15.97 -6.28 -1.14
N HIS A 157 14.99 -6.96 -1.72
CA HIS A 157 15.01 -7.36 -3.13
C HIS A 157 15.29 -6.16 -4.06
N CYS A 158 14.65 -5.01 -3.83
CA CYS A 158 14.86 -3.82 -4.64
C CYS A 158 16.23 -3.18 -4.37
N SER A 159 16.66 -3.03 -3.12
CA SER A 159 17.94 -2.40 -2.79
C SER A 159 19.13 -3.24 -3.25
N GLU A 160 19.10 -4.56 -3.07
CA GLU A 160 20.13 -5.49 -3.51
C GLU A 160 20.30 -5.48 -5.02
N SER A 161 19.21 -5.34 -5.79
CA SER A 161 19.27 -5.33 -7.26
C SER A 161 20.02 -4.13 -7.86
N ILE A 162 20.25 -3.08 -7.07
CA ILE A 162 21.03 -1.88 -7.45
C ILE A 162 22.23 -1.65 -6.53
N GLU A 163 22.56 -2.62 -5.69
CA GLU A 163 23.67 -2.55 -4.72
C GLU A 163 23.58 -1.32 -3.79
N ALA A 164 22.34 -0.86 -3.48
CA ALA A 164 22.12 0.25 -2.57
C ALA A 164 22.26 -0.18 -1.11
N ALA A 165 22.95 0.62 -0.31
CA ALA A 165 23.03 0.39 1.12
C ALA A 165 21.69 0.62 1.80
N PRO A 166 21.17 -0.30 2.63
CA PRO A 166 19.84 -0.18 3.24
C PRO A 166 19.59 1.15 3.97
N GLU A 167 20.56 1.66 4.71
CA GLU A 167 20.50 2.94 5.43
C GLU A 167 20.42 4.16 4.51
N ARG A 168 20.65 3.99 3.21
CA ARG A 168 20.49 4.99 2.15
C ARG A 168 19.15 4.86 1.41
N CYS A 169 18.31 3.90 1.81
CA CYS A 169 17.02 3.62 1.21
C CYS A 169 15.88 4.16 2.08
N LEU A 170 14.78 4.53 1.44
CA LEU A 170 13.59 5.11 2.07
C LEU A 170 12.34 4.26 1.79
N MET A 171 11.56 3.97 2.82
CA MET A 171 10.19 3.47 2.70
C MET A 171 9.20 4.58 3.05
N ILE A 172 8.24 4.85 2.16
CA ILE A 172 7.12 5.76 2.38
C ILE A 172 5.84 4.92 2.41
N GLY A 173 5.12 4.96 3.51
CA GLY A 173 3.91 4.18 3.73
C GLY A 173 2.99 4.82 4.76
N ASP A 174 1.93 4.14 5.16
CA ASP A 174 0.92 4.65 6.08
C ASP A 174 0.60 3.69 7.23
N SER A 175 1.19 2.51 7.24
CA SER A 175 0.76 1.40 8.08
C SER A 175 1.87 0.77 8.92
N VAL A 176 1.44 -0.07 9.88
CA VAL A 176 2.34 -0.95 10.66
C VAL A 176 3.17 -1.86 9.76
N ALA A 177 2.59 -2.32 8.63
CA ALA A 177 3.30 -3.21 7.71
C ALA A 177 4.51 -2.52 7.07
N ASP A 178 4.37 -1.24 6.73
CA ASP A 178 5.43 -0.42 6.14
C ASP A 178 6.54 -0.11 7.15
N ALA A 179 6.14 0.37 8.34
CA ALA A 179 7.09 0.68 9.39
C ALA A 179 7.95 -0.52 9.78
N ARG A 180 7.31 -1.69 9.98
CA ARG A 180 8.02 -2.91 10.35
C ARG A 180 8.91 -3.45 9.24
N ALA A 181 8.45 -3.40 7.99
CA ALA A 181 9.26 -3.81 6.85
C ALA A 181 10.51 -2.92 6.72
N ALA A 182 10.36 -1.59 6.85
CA ALA A 182 11.46 -0.65 6.82
C ALA A 182 12.47 -0.89 7.96
N GLN A 183 11.99 -1.04 9.20
CA GLN A 183 12.84 -1.35 10.36
C GLN A 183 13.61 -2.65 10.17
N ALA A 184 12.93 -3.71 9.73
CA ALA A 184 13.57 -5.01 9.52
C ALA A 184 14.58 -5.00 8.36
N ALA A 185 14.37 -4.13 7.35
CA ALA A 185 15.29 -3.92 6.23
C ALA A 185 16.42 -2.92 6.55
N ASN A 186 16.40 -2.26 7.70
CA ASN A 186 17.28 -1.14 8.04
C ASN A 186 17.16 0.06 7.07
N PHE A 187 15.96 0.27 6.53
CA PHE A 187 15.62 1.45 5.72
C PHE A 187 15.19 2.60 6.62
N LYS A 188 15.38 3.83 6.15
CA LYS A 188 14.66 4.98 6.68
C LYS A 188 13.18 4.85 6.38
N SER A 189 12.33 5.39 7.27
CA SER A 189 10.89 5.32 7.10
C SER A 189 10.20 6.66 7.31
N VAL A 190 9.31 6.99 6.37
CA VAL A 190 8.35 8.07 6.47
C VAL A 190 6.96 7.47 6.48
N LEU A 191 6.15 7.85 7.48
CA LEU A 191 4.75 7.47 7.52
C LEU A 191 3.86 8.69 7.27
N VAL A 192 2.86 8.51 6.41
CA VAL A 192 1.86 9.54 6.13
C VAL A 192 0.67 9.38 7.08
N SER A 193 0.20 10.48 7.68
CA SER A 193 -0.86 10.45 8.69
C SER A 193 -2.27 10.30 8.10
N TYR A 194 -2.45 10.66 6.84
CA TYR A 194 -3.75 10.65 6.15
C TYR A 194 -4.20 9.26 5.67
N GLY A 195 -3.32 8.26 5.75
CA GLY A 195 -3.58 6.91 5.24
C GLY A 195 -4.44 6.02 6.14
N TYR A 196 -4.32 4.70 5.96
CA TYR A 196 -5.11 3.68 6.65
C TYR A 196 -4.37 3.15 7.89
N ASN A 197 -4.16 4.02 8.88
CA ASN A 197 -3.38 3.71 10.08
C ASN A 197 -4.11 2.84 11.13
N HIS A 198 -5.34 2.43 10.88
CA HIS A 198 -6.17 1.59 11.77
C HIS A 198 -6.35 2.15 13.19
N GLY A 199 -6.31 3.48 13.34
CA GLY A 199 -6.40 4.16 14.64
C GLY A 199 -5.13 4.04 15.49
N ILE A 200 -4.02 3.57 14.92
CA ILE A 200 -2.73 3.49 15.59
C ILE A 200 -2.06 4.86 15.51
N GLU A 201 -1.54 5.32 16.64
CA GLU A 201 -0.68 6.51 16.66
C GLU A 201 0.66 6.17 16.01
N LEU A 202 0.90 6.72 14.80
CA LEU A 202 2.04 6.34 13.95
C LEU A 202 3.39 6.60 14.61
N SER A 203 3.50 7.61 15.48
CA SER A 203 4.70 7.90 16.26
C SER A 203 5.15 6.72 17.13
N THR A 204 4.21 5.88 17.58
CA THR A 204 4.52 4.68 18.40
C THR A 204 5.22 3.58 17.61
N LEU A 205 5.20 3.65 16.29
CA LEU A 205 5.89 2.72 15.39
C LEU A 205 7.36 3.09 15.19
N ASN A 206 7.82 4.21 15.79
CA ASN A 206 9.17 4.75 15.70
C ASN A 206 9.66 4.95 14.24
N PRO A 207 8.88 5.60 13.35
CA PRO A 207 9.40 5.98 12.05
C PRO A 207 10.44 7.10 12.21
N ASP A 208 11.26 7.34 11.18
CA ASP A 208 12.16 8.48 11.19
C ASP A 208 11.37 9.81 11.13
N VAL A 209 10.25 9.84 10.39
CA VAL A 209 9.35 11.01 10.31
C VAL A 209 7.90 10.56 10.10
N VAL A 210 6.95 11.30 10.68
CA VAL A 210 5.53 11.29 10.30
C VAL A 210 5.23 12.62 9.63
N ILE A 211 4.54 12.58 8.49
CA ILE A 211 4.16 13.77 7.71
C ILE A 211 2.66 13.76 7.44
N ASP A 212 2.09 14.95 7.28
CA ASP A 212 0.67 15.13 6.96
C ASP A 212 0.44 15.34 5.46
N ASP A 213 1.49 15.67 4.71
CA ASP A 213 1.44 15.91 3.27
C ASP A 213 2.77 15.48 2.61
N LEU A 214 2.69 14.82 1.46
CA LEU A 214 3.86 14.44 0.67
C LEU A 214 4.69 15.66 0.20
N ALA A 215 4.08 16.87 0.14
CA ALA A 215 4.80 18.09 -0.16
C ALA A 215 5.93 18.40 0.85
N GLU A 216 5.86 17.89 2.08
CA GLU A 216 6.92 18.06 3.08
C GLU A 216 8.24 17.38 2.69
N LEU A 217 8.18 16.45 1.72
CA LEU A 217 9.36 15.79 1.13
C LEU A 217 9.87 16.51 -0.14
N LEU A 218 9.15 17.53 -0.64
CA LEU A 218 9.58 18.37 -1.76
C LEU A 218 10.53 19.45 -1.21
N MET A 219 11.81 19.17 -1.28
CA MET A 219 12.86 20.13 -0.91
C MET A 219 13.35 20.92 -2.13
#